data_b20de2d723ac58ad29b991788e5d26ca
#
_entry.id   b20de2d723ac58ad29b991788e5d26ca
#
_cell.length_a   1.000
_cell.length_b   1.000
_cell.length_c   1.000
_cell.angle_alpha   90.00
_cell.angle_beta   90.00
_cell.angle_gamma   90.00
#
_symmetry.space_group_name_H-M   'P 1'
#
loop_
_entity.id
_entity.type
_entity.pdbx_description
1 polymer ?
#
loop_
_entity_poly.entity_id
_entity_poly.type
_entity_poly.pdbx_seq_one_letter_code
_entity_poly.pdbx_strand_id
1 'polypeptide(L)'
;NPAYRLSELEYALNKVGCRALIIATRFKTSDYVGMVNTLAPELARALPGRLSAEKLPKLEMVIEINANPAPGMIPFDSILDMGAPAHHERLRDLAGKLQFDDPINIQFTSGTTGAPKGATLTHHNILNNGYFIGEAMKLTPQDKLCIPVPLYHCFGMVLGNLACTTHGTAMVYPGEGFDPLVTLQTVAEERCTGLHGVPTMFIAQMEHPEFRSFDLSSLRTGIMAGA
;
A
#
# COMPACT_ATOMS: atom_id res chain seq x y z
N ASN A 1 2.82 -4.13 -6.43
CA ASN A 1 3.67 -5.12 -5.74
C ASN A 1 5.15 -4.73 -5.93
N PRO A 2 5.91 -4.44 -4.85
CA PRO A 2 7.31 -4.04 -4.95
C PRO A 2 8.25 -5.12 -5.51
N ALA A 3 7.79 -6.36 -5.62
CA ALA A 3 8.55 -7.45 -6.24
C ALA A 3 8.42 -7.50 -7.76
N TYR A 4 7.54 -6.71 -8.38
CA TYR A 4 7.41 -6.69 -9.84
C TYR A 4 8.71 -6.31 -10.52
N ARG A 5 8.97 -6.96 -11.66
CA ARG A 5 10.05 -6.66 -12.58
C ARG A 5 9.46 -6.02 -13.85
N LEU A 6 10.29 -5.78 -14.85
CA LEU A 6 9.90 -5.02 -16.04
C LEU A 6 8.63 -5.55 -16.72
N SER A 7 8.53 -6.87 -16.92
CA SER A 7 7.39 -7.48 -17.62
C SER A 7 6.08 -7.36 -16.85
N GLU A 8 6.13 -7.62 -15.53
CA GLU A 8 4.93 -7.50 -14.67
C GLU A 8 4.52 -6.04 -14.50
N LEU A 9 5.48 -5.12 -14.39
CA LEU A 9 5.21 -3.69 -14.27
C LEU A 9 4.56 -3.16 -15.56
N GLU A 10 5.13 -3.45 -16.71
CA GLU A 10 4.57 -3.07 -18.02
C GLU A 10 3.15 -3.62 -18.20
N TYR A 11 2.97 -4.92 -17.92
CA TYR A 11 1.66 -5.57 -17.99
C TYR A 11 0.64 -4.89 -17.07
N ALA A 12 0.98 -4.67 -15.80
CA ALA A 12 0.05 -4.10 -14.83
C ALA A 12 -0.36 -2.67 -15.20
N LEU A 13 0.60 -1.80 -15.56
CA LEU A 13 0.32 -0.42 -15.95
C LEU A 13 -0.57 -0.33 -17.19
N ASN A 14 -0.29 -1.15 -18.20
CA ASN A 14 -1.08 -1.19 -19.43
C ASN A 14 -2.46 -1.81 -19.20
N LYS A 15 -2.55 -2.87 -18.40
CA LYS A 15 -3.81 -3.57 -18.11
C LYS A 15 -4.85 -2.66 -17.46
N VAL A 16 -4.42 -1.78 -16.57
CA VAL A 16 -5.33 -0.84 -15.89
C VAL A 16 -5.43 0.51 -16.60
N GLY A 17 -4.64 0.75 -17.65
CA GLY A 17 -4.57 2.05 -18.32
C GLY A 17 -4.07 3.15 -17.37
N CYS A 18 -3.01 2.86 -16.62
CA CYS A 18 -2.47 3.76 -15.60
C CYS A 18 -2.06 5.10 -16.21
N ARG A 19 -2.59 6.21 -15.71
CA ARG A 19 -2.28 7.57 -16.16
C ARG A 19 -1.23 8.26 -15.30
N ALA A 20 -1.18 7.95 -14.01
CA ALA A 20 -0.22 8.50 -13.06
C ALA A 20 0.40 7.37 -12.24
N LEU A 21 1.70 7.37 -12.09
CA LEU A 21 2.45 6.39 -11.30
C LEU A 21 3.23 7.11 -10.20
N ILE A 22 3.01 6.70 -8.94
CA ILE A 22 3.80 7.18 -7.80
C ILE A 22 4.79 6.08 -7.42
N ILE A 23 6.09 6.42 -7.34
CA ILE A 23 7.16 5.47 -7.02
C ILE A 23 8.09 6.02 -5.95
N ALA A 24 8.67 5.12 -5.15
CA ALA A 24 9.89 5.40 -4.42
C ALA A 24 11.09 5.28 -5.38
N THR A 25 12.23 5.86 -5.05
CA THR A 25 13.45 5.70 -5.85
C THR A 25 13.86 4.22 -5.92
N ARG A 26 13.85 3.55 -4.76
CA ARG A 26 14.19 2.12 -4.63
C ARG A 26 13.59 1.52 -3.36
N PHE A 27 13.50 0.18 -3.34
CA PHE A 27 13.19 -0.58 -2.13
C PHE A 27 13.93 -1.92 -2.17
N LYS A 28 14.73 -2.20 -1.16
CA LYS A 28 15.63 -3.38 -1.11
C LYS A 28 16.47 -3.46 -2.40
N THR A 29 16.33 -4.53 -3.17
CA THR A 29 17.04 -4.77 -4.43
C THR A 29 16.34 -4.20 -5.66
N SER A 30 15.15 -3.62 -5.51
CA SER A 30 14.36 -3.07 -6.61
C SER A 30 14.73 -1.60 -6.87
N ASP A 31 15.22 -1.30 -8.07
CA ASP A 31 15.45 0.06 -8.60
C ASP A 31 14.24 0.46 -9.43
N TYR A 32 13.27 1.15 -8.81
CA TYR A 32 12.02 1.52 -9.50
C TYR A 32 12.23 2.59 -10.55
N VAL A 33 13.10 3.57 -10.28
CA VAL A 33 13.44 4.62 -11.25
C VAL A 33 14.09 4.00 -12.48
N GLY A 34 15.06 3.10 -12.30
CA GLY A 34 15.70 2.39 -13.41
C GLY A 34 14.72 1.54 -14.22
N MET A 35 13.77 0.85 -13.56
CA MET A 35 12.74 0.09 -14.26
C MET A 35 11.80 0.98 -15.07
N VAL A 36 11.34 2.09 -14.51
CA VAL A 36 10.44 3.02 -15.24
C VAL A 36 11.18 3.68 -16.39
N ASN A 37 12.44 4.12 -16.23
CA ASN A 37 13.25 4.66 -17.32
C ASN A 37 13.51 3.63 -18.44
N THR A 38 13.60 2.34 -18.10
CA THR A 38 13.73 1.27 -19.11
C THR A 38 12.45 1.07 -19.92
N LEU A 39 11.28 1.21 -19.27
CA LEU A 39 9.99 1.08 -19.94
C LEU A 39 9.54 2.36 -20.65
N ALA A 40 9.98 3.51 -20.17
CA ALA A 40 9.66 4.84 -20.72
C ALA A 40 10.91 5.71 -20.83
N PRO A 41 11.86 5.39 -21.75
CA PRO A 41 13.08 6.17 -21.94
C PRO A 41 12.79 7.62 -22.37
N GLU A 42 11.59 7.90 -22.88
CA GLU A 42 11.11 9.22 -23.25
C GLU A 42 11.04 10.18 -22.05
N LEU A 43 10.96 9.66 -20.80
CA LEU A 43 11.02 10.47 -19.58
C LEU A 43 12.21 11.42 -19.53
N ALA A 44 13.37 10.97 -20.03
CA ALA A 44 14.59 11.79 -20.01
C ALA A 44 14.45 13.14 -20.72
N ARG A 45 13.46 13.28 -21.61
CA ARG A 45 13.20 14.49 -22.44
C ARG A 45 11.78 15.02 -22.24
N ALA A 46 10.93 14.33 -21.50
CA ALA A 46 9.56 14.74 -21.26
C ALA A 46 9.52 15.92 -20.26
N LEU A 47 8.58 16.82 -20.48
CA LEU A 47 8.20 17.77 -19.44
C LEU A 47 7.43 17.02 -18.33
N PRO A 48 7.67 17.31 -17.05
CA PRO A 48 6.95 16.66 -15.96
C PRO A 48 5.42 16.74 -16.16
N GLY A 49 4.75 15.60 -16.05
CA GLY A 49 3.30 15.50 -16.26
C GLY A 49 2.84 15.45 -17.73
N ARG A 50 3.78 15.35 -18.68
CA ARG A 50 3.48 15.27 -20.13
C ARG A 50 4.25 14.13 -20.80
N LEU A 51 4.30 12.99 -20.16
CA LEU A 51 4.93 11.80 -20.74
C LEU A 51 4.09 11.27 -21.92
N SER A 52 4.77 10.85 -22.96
CA SER A 52 4.20 10.07 -24.07
C SER A 52 5.20 8.98 -24.40
N ALA A 53 4.96 7.76 -23.88
CA ALA A 53 5.86 6.63 -24.00
C ALA A 53 5.25 5.52 -24.87
N GLU A 54 6.07 4.92 -25.73
CA GLU A 54 5.64 3.87 -26.66
C GLU A 54 5.11 2.64 -25.92
N LYS A 55 5.85 2.15 -24.91
CA LYS A 55 5.47 0.96 -24.14
C LYS A 55 4.39 1.20 -23.11
N LEU A 56 4.20 2.45 -22.68
CA LEU A 56 3.24 2.85 -21.65
C LEU A 56 2.33 3.97 -22.16
N PRO A 57 1.53 3.72 -23.21
CA PRO A 57 0.85 4.78 -23.98
C PRO A 57 -0.24 5.54 -23.19
N LYS A 58 -0.64 5.06 -22.02
CA LYS A 58 -1.60 5.74 -21.14
C LYS A 58 -0.94 6.47 -19.97
N LEU A 59 0.35 6.21 -19.71
CA LEU A 59 1.06 6.84 -18.61
C LEU A 59 1.46 8.27 -18.99
N GLU A 60 0.87 9.24 -18.32
CA GLU A 60 1.07 10.67 -18.58
C GLU A 60 2.06 11.31 -17.59
N MET A 61 2.14 10.79 -16.37
CA MET A 61 3.00 11.34 -15.33
C MET A 61 3.58 10.28 -14.42
N VAL A 62 4.82 10.51 -14.01
CA VAL A 62 5.52 9.74 -12.98
C VAL A 62 5.87 10.69 -11.85
N ILE A 63 5.53 10.31 -10.63
CA ILE A 63 5.78 11.08 -9.40
C ILE A 63 6.75 10.28 -8.56
N GLU A 64 7.90 10.86 -8.27
CA GLU A 64 8.91 10.21 -7.43
C GLU A 64 8.86 10.76 -6.00
N ILE A 65 8.86 9.86 -5.02
CA ILE A 65 8.97 10.19 -3.59
C ILE A 65 10.44 10.53 -3.31
N ASN A 66 10.85 11.69 -3.80
CA ASN A 66 12.20 12.24 -3.69
C ASN A 66 12.14 13.75 -3.92
N ALA A 67 12.90 14.53 -3.14
CA ALA A 67 13.00 15.97 -3.32
C ALA A 67 13.71 16.37 -4.65
N ASN A 68 14.62 15.50 -5.15
CA ASN A 68 15.33 15.68 -6.40
C ASN A 68 15.04 14.50 -7.33
N PRO A 69 13.88 14.47 -7.99
CA PRO A 69 13.46 13.34 -8.81
C PRO A 69 14.30 13.21 -10.08
N ALA A 70 14.25 12.03 -10.69
CA ALA A 70 14.85 11.80 -11.99
C ALA A 70 14.22 12.68 -13.08
N PRO A 71 14.93 12.96 -14.19
CA PRO A 71 14.42 13.79 -15.28
C PRO A 71 13.03 13.35 -15.75
N GLY A 72 12.14 14.32 -16.00
CA GLY A 72 10.77 14.10 -16.45
C GLY A 72 9.78 13.65 -15.37
N MET A 73 10.24 13.37 -14.15
CA MET A 73 9.40 13.02 -13.01
C MET A 73 9.04 14.25 -12.16
N ILE A 74 7.93 14.16 -11.43
CA ILE A 74 7.44 15.20 -10.51
C ILE A 74 7.89 14.84 -9.10
N PRO A 75 8.48 15.77 -8.31
CA PRO A 75 8.73 15.52 -6.90
C PRO A 75 7.42 15.40 -6.13
N PHE A 76 7.29 14.36 -5.28
CA PHE A 76 6.05 14.09 -4.56
C PHE A 76 5.58 15.30 -3.73
N ASP A 77 6.50 15.95 -3.01
CA ASP A 77 6.17 17.08 -2.13
C ASP A 77 5.63 18.30 -2.90
N SER A 78 6.01 18.46 -4.18
CA SER A 78 5.52 19.57 -5.02
C SER A 78 4.03 19.46 -5.37
N ILE A 79 3.41 18.29 -5.16
CA ILE A 79 1.98 18.09 -5.45
C ILE A 79 1.11 19.00 -4.57
N LEU A 80 1.54 19.29 -3.34
CA LEU A 80 0.82 20.20 -2.44
C LEU A 80 0.69 21.61 -3.03
N ASP A 81 1.73 22.08 -3.72
CA ASP A 81 1.78 23.40 -4.32
C ASP A 81 1.03 23.48 -5.67
N MET A 82 0.69 22.32 -6.24
CA MET A 82 -0.11 22.24 -7.47
C MET A 82 -1.61 22.42 -7.23
N GLY A 83 -2.04 22.44 -5.96
CA GLY A 83 -3.42 22.69 -5.57
C GLY A 83 -3.87 24.12 -5.91
N ALA A 84 -5.11 24.29 -6.36
CA ALA A 84 -5.71 25.58 -6.61
C ALA A 84 -7.15 25.62 -6.06
N PRO A 85 -7.73 26.81 -5.79
CA PRO A 85 -9.12 26.92 -5.31
C PRO A 85 -10.13 26.17 -6.16
N ALA A 86 -9.95 26.18 -7.49
CA ALA A 86 -10.81 25.44 -8.44
C ALA A 86 -10.79 23.94 -8.21
N HIS A 87 -9.67 23.36 -7.71
CA HIS A 87 -9.59 21.94 -7.38
C HIS A 87 -10.46 21.60 -6.16
N HIS A 88 -10.56 22.49 -5.16
CA HIS A 88 -11.44 22.29 -4.01
C HIS A 88 -12.93 22.34 -4.41
N GLU A 89 -13.30 23.21 -5.34
CA GLU A 89 -14.65 23.22 -5.92
C GLU A 89 -14.94 21.91 -6.66
N ARG A 90 -14.00 21.48 -7.48
CA ARG A 90 -14.10 20.19 -8.18
C ARG A 90 -14.27 19.01 -7.24
N LEU A 91 -13.55 18.98 -6.11
CA LEU A 91 -13.71 17.94 -5.09
C LEU A 91 -15.11 17.92 -4.48
N ARG A 92 -15.66 19.10 -4.16
CA ARG A 92 -17.05 19.20 -3.66
C ARG A 92 -18.06 18.66 -4.68
N ASP A 93 -17.89 19.01 -5.95
CA ASP A 93 -18.75 18.51 -7.04
C ASP A 93 -18.67 17.00 -7.20
N LEU A 94 -17.46 16.44 -7.07
CA LEU A 94 -17.24 15.00 -7.18
C LEU A 94 -17.85 14.24 -6.00
N ALA A 95 -17.80 14.79 -4.79
CA ALA A 95 -18.36 14.15 -3.60
C ALA A 95 -19.86 13.83 -3.75
N GLY A 96 -20.60 14.66 -4.49
CA GLY A 96 -22.02 14.41 -4.79
C GLY A 96 -22.28 13.43 -5.96
N LYS A 97 -21.24 13.05 -6.69
CA LYS A 97 -21.37 12.19 -7.91
C LYS A 97 -20.87 10.78 -7.68
N LEU A 98 -19.87 10.60 -6.80
CA LEU A 98 -19.30 9.29 -6.49
C LEU A 98 -20.34 8.42 -5.77
N GLN A 99 -20.44 7.17 -6.20
CA GLN A 99 -21.38 6.19 -5.66
C GLN A 99 -20.62 5.07 -4.94
N PHE A 100 -21.26 4.44 -3.97
CA PHE A 100 -20.66 3.37 -3.18
C PHE A 100 -20.26 2.12 -3.99
N ASP A 101 -20.87 1.93 -5.14
CA ASP A 101 -20.61 0.86 -6.11
C ASP A 101 -19.66 1.25 -7.23
N ASP A 102 -19.12 2.49 -7.23
CA ASP A 102 -18.05 2.87 -8.15
C ASP A 102 -16.78 2.07 -7.87
N PRO A 103 -16.04 1.66 -8.93
CA PRO A 103 -14.73 1.05 -8.79
C PRO A 103 -13.72 2.00 -8.17
N ILE A 104 -13.03 1.57 -7.10
CA ILE A 104 -12.04 2.40 -6.39
C ILE A 104 -10.65 1.78 -6.36
N ASN A 105 -10.56 0.45 -6.49
CA ASN A 105 -9.30 -0.25 -6.32
C ASN A 105 -9.21 -1.43 -7.28
N ILE A 106 -8.00 -1.70 -7.80
CA ILE A 106 -7.68 -2.89 -8.58
C ILE A 106 -6.54 -3.60 -7.88
N GLN A 107 -6.83 -4.77 -7.30
CA GLN A 107 -5.84 -5.63 -6.66
C GLN A 107 -5.40 -6.72 -7.63
N PHE A 108 -4.10 -6.75 -7.94
CA PHE A 108 -3.54 -7.84 -8.71
C PHE A 108 -3.30 -9.06 -7.83
N THR A 109 -3.86 -10.19 -8.22
CA THR A 109 -3.64 -11.48 -7.56
C THR A 109 -2.47 -12.20 -8.22
N SER A 110 -1.75 -13.04 -7.45
CA SER A 110 -0.81 -14.02 -8.02
C SER A 110 -1.63 -15.07 -8.76
N GLY A 111 -1.71 -14.96 -10.09
CA GLY A 111 -2.43 -15.97 -10.90
C GLY A 111 -1.73 -17.32 -10.83
N THR A 112 -2.45 -18.37 -10.45
CA THR A 112 -1.95 -19.75 -10.45
C THR A 112 -1.74 -20.31 -11.86
N THR A 113 -2.24 -19.65 -12.90
CA THR A 113 -2.32 -20.15 -14.28
C THR A 113 -1.82 -19.15 -15.35
N GLY A 114 -0.99 -18.18 -15.00
CA GLY A 114 -0.48 -17.19 -15.97
C GLY A 114 -0.33 -15.77 -15.42
N ALA A 115 -0.60 -14.76 -16.26
CA ALA A 115 -0.48 -13.36 -15.88
C ALA A 115 -1.38 -12.99 -14.69
N PRO A 116 -0.93 -12.07 -13.81
CA PRO A 116 -1.72 -11.61 -12.67
C PRO A 116 -3.10 -11.08 -13.10
N LYS A 117 -4.14 -11.41 -12.33
CA LYS A 117 -5.51 -10.95 -12.58
C LYS A 117 -5.77 -9.70 -11.73
N GLY A 118 -6.31 -8.64 -12.36
CA GLY A 118 -6.73 -7.44 -11.66
C GLY A 118 -8.17 -7.58 -11.14
N ALA A 119 -8.33 -7.85 -9.86
CA ALA A 119 -9.65 -7.84 -9.21
C ALA A 119 -10.09 -6.40 -8.96
N THR A 120 -11.17 -5.99 -9.61
CA THR A 120 -11.74 -4.64 -9.44
C THR A 120 -12.68 -4.62 -8.25
N LEU A 121 -12.43 -3.71 -7.31
CA LEU A 121 -13.18 -3.57 -6.06
C LEU A 121 -13.87 -2.22 -6.02
N THR A 122 -15.12 -2.20 -5.54
CA THR A 122 -15.90 -0.99 -5.29
C THR A 122 -15.65 -0.46 -3.87
N HIS A 123 -16.06 0.78 -3.58
CA HIS A 123 -16.10 1.30 -2.21
C HIS A 123 -16.85 0.34 -1.28
N HIS A 124 -18.00 -0.18 -1.74
CA HIS A 124 -18.83 -1.11 -0.97
C HIS A 124 -18.10 -2.40 -0.61
N ASN A 125 -17.44 -3.03 -1.58
CA ASN A 125 -16.71 -4.29 -1.32
C ASN A 125 -15.61 -4.10 -0.27
N ILE A 126 -14.74 -3.10 -0.51
CA ILE A 126 -13.50 -2.97 0.26
C ILE A 126 -13.78 -2.45 1.67
N LEU A 127 -14.69 -1.48 1.81
CA LEU A 127 -15.03 -0.88 3.10
C LEU A 127 -15.78 -1.86 4.01
N ASN A 128 -16.80 -2.54 3.47
CA ASN A 128 -17.54 -3.53 4.25
C ASN A 128 -16.67 -4.70 4.68
N ASN A 129 -15.73 -5.14 3.83
CA ASN A 129 -14.79 -6.18 4.23
C ASN A 129 -13.93 -5.72 5.42
N GLY A 130 -13.38 -4.49 5.36
CA GLY A 130 -12.65 -3.90 6.49
C GLY A 130 -13.51 -3.80 7.75
N TYR A 131 -14.76 -3.36 7.63
CA TYR A 131 -15.70 -3.25 8.77
C TYR A 131 -15.95 -4.61 9.41
N PHE A 132 -16.36 -5.62 8.65
CA PHE A 132 -16.67 -6.95 9.22
C PHE A 132 -15.44 -7.64 9.83
N ILE A 133 -14.25 -7.38 9.32
CA ILE A 133 -13.01 -7.87 9.93
C ILE A 133 -12.77 -7.19 11.27
N GLY A 134 -12.97 -5.87 11.37
CA GLY A 134 -12.87 -5.15 12.64
C GLY A 134 -13.89 -5.64 13.68
N GLU A 135 -15.14 -5.89 13.26
CA GLU A 135 -16.17 -6.51 14.10
C GLU A 135 -15.76 -7.90 14.61
N ALA A 136 -15.22 -8.76 13.71
CA ALA A 136 -14.77 -10.10 14.07
C ALA A 136 -13.61 -10.07 15.09
N MET A 137 -12.70 -9.11 14.96
CA MET A 137 -11.61 -8.88 15.91
C MET A 137 -12.07 -8.12 17.18
N LYS A 138 -13.29 -7.60 17.20
CA LYS A 138 -13.83 -6.75 18.26
C LYS A 138 -12.95 -5.54 18.52
N LEU A 139 -12.56 -4.86 17.43
CA LEU A 139 -11.75 -3.65 17.51
C LEU A 139 -12.56 -2.50 18.12
N THR A 140 -11.86 -1.64 18.85
CA THR A 140 -12.40 -0.45 19.50
C THR A 140 -11.42 0.72 19.36
N PRO A 141 -11.84 1.97 19.64
CA PRO A 141 -10.92 3.12 19.64
C PRO A 141 -9.78 3.03 20.68
N GLN A 142 -9.87 2.14 21.65
CA GLN A 142 -8.83 1.90 22.66
C GLN A 142 -7.76 0.92 22.18
N ASP A 143 -8.01 0.23 21.09
CA ASP A 143 -7.07 -0.75 20.54
C ASP A 143 -5.95 -0.10 19.72
N LYS A 144 -4.83 -0.80 19.69
CA LYS A 144 -3.68 -0.53 18.83
C LYS A 144 -3.34 -1.81 18.07
N LEU A 145 -3.45 -1.78 16.75
CA LEU A 145 -3.16 -2.93 15.89
C LEU A 145 -1.77 -2.79 15.27
N CYS A 146 -0.87 -3.71 15.58
CA CYS A 146 0.44 -3.81 14.93
C CYS A 146 0.30 -4.54 13.59
N ILE A 147 0.75 -3.88 12.51
CA ILE A 147 0.57 -4.32 11.12
C ILE A 147 1.95 -4.47 10.45
N PRO A 148 2.70 -5.56 10.69
CA PRO A 148 3.97 -5.84 10.02
C PRO A 148 3.82 -6.44 8.62
N VAL A 149 2.58 -6.68 8.19
CA VAL A 149 2.26 -7.24 6.87
C VAL A 149 2.21 -6.15 5.79
N PRO A 150 2.51 -6.48 4.52
CA PRO A 150 2.60 -5.49 3.44
C PRO A 150 1.30 -4.73 3.18
N LEU A 151 1.37 -3.39 3.13
CA LEU A 151 0.21 -2.53 2.86
C LEU A 151 -0.25 -2.52 1.39
N TYR A 152 0.59 -2.97 0.45
CA TYR A 152 0.20 -3.17 -0.94
C TYR A 152 -0.61 -4.46 -1.17
N HIS A 153 -0.76 -5.28 -0.15
CA HIS A 153 -1.58 -6.49 -0.15
C HIS A 153 -2.86 -6.27 0.65
N CYS A 154 -3.96 -6.92 0.26
CA CYS A 154 -5.25 -6.80 0.95
C CYS A 154 -5.15 -7.09 2.46
N PHE A 155 -4.22 -7.94 2.90
CA PHE A 155 -4.02 -8.20 4.32
C PHE A 155 -3.66 -6.92 5.10
N GLY A 156 -2.64 -6.19 4.67
CA GLY A 156 -2.28 -4.92 5.35
C GLY A 156 -3.29 -3.81 5.08
N MET A 157 -3.75 -3.65 3.82
CA MET A 157 -4.63 -2.56 3.44
C MET A 157 -6.06 -2.73 3.98
N VAL A 158 -6.68 -3.88 3.77
CA VAL A 158 -8.10 -4.09 4.12
C VAL A 158 -8.24 -4.61 5.54
N LEU A 159 -7.57 -5.74 5.86
CA LEU A 159 -7.69 -6.37 7.17
C LEU A 159 -6.96 -5.58 8.26
N GLY A 160 -5.94 -4.80 7.88
CA GLY A 160 -5.25 -3.85 8.77
C GLY A 160 -5.89 -2.46 8.73
N ASN A 161 -5.53 -1.67 7.71
CA ASN A 161 -5.86 -0.24 7.69
C ASN A 161 -7.36 0.05 7.69
N LEU A 162 -8.13 -0.58 6.81
CA LEU A 162 -9.58 -0.30 6.75
C LEU A 162 -10.32 -0.83 7.98
N ALA A 163 -9.92 -1.97 8.54
CA ALA A 163 -10.50 -2.46 9.79
C ALA A 163 -10.24 -1.47 10.94
N CYS A 164 -9.03 -0.94 11.05
CA CYS A 164 -8.72 0.10 12.03
C CYS A 164 -9.51 1.39 11.79
N THR A 165 -9.53 1.88 10.53
CA THR A 165 -10.20 3.13 10.18
C THR A 165 -11.69 3.08 10.51
N THR A 166 -12.36 1.95 10.21
CA THR A 166 -13.81 1.79 10.48
C THR A 166 -14.15 1.70 11.97
N HIS A 167 -13.19 1.41 12.83
CA HIS A 167 -13.38 1.23 14.28
C HIS A 167 -12.67 2.29 15.14
N GLY A 168 -12.00 3.27 14.51
CA GLY A 168 -11.21 4.28 15.22
C GLY A 168 -9.98 3.72 15.94
N THR A 169 -9.53 2.52 15.58
CA THR A 169 -8.39 1.82 16.16
C THR A 169 -7.08 2.43 15.66
N ALA A 170 -6.09 2.59 16.52
CA ALA A 170 -4.77 3.06 16.13
C ALA A 170 -4.01 2.00 15.30
N MET A 171 -3.39 2.45 14.20
CA MET A 171 -2.52 1.63 13.36
C MET A 171 -1.06 1.83 13.77
N VAL A 172 -0.35 0.74 14.02
CA VAL A 172 1.06 0.74 14.41
C VAL A 172 1.87 -0.02 13.36
N TYR A 173 2.83 0.66 12.74
CA TYR A 173 3.70 0.08 11.72
C TYR A 173 5.11 -0.08 12.28
N PRO A 174 5.62 -1.31 12.49
CA PRO A 174 6.93 -1.51 13.10
C PRO A 174 8.11 -1.10 12.21
N GLY A 175 7.91 -1.07 10.89
CA GLY A 175 8.97 -0.68 9.96
C GLY A 175 8.54 -0.84 8.50
N GLU A 176 9.47 -0.57 7.59
CA GLU A 176 9.24 -0.68 6.13
C GLU A 176 9.03 -2.13 5.65
N GLY A 177 9.43 -3.09 6.44
CA GLY A 177 9.28 -4.51 6.17
C GLY A 177 9.29 -5.30 7.47
N PHE A 178 8.89 -6.57 7.40
CA PHE A 178 8.88 -7.43 8.58
C PHE A 178 10.30 -7.69 9.10
N ASP A 179 10.48 -7.43 10.38
CA ASP A 179 11.62 -7.86 11.20
C ASP A 179 11.05 -8.39 12.53
N PRO A 180 11.40 -9.61 12.95
CA PRO A 180 10.82 -10.22 14.15
C PRO A 180 11.15 -9.45 15.43
N LEU A 181 12.40 -8.98 15.58
CA LEU A 181 12.84 -8.25 16.77
C LEU A 181 12.13 -6.89 16.86
N VAL A 182 12.17 -6.11 15.78
CA VAL A 182 11.52 -4.80 15.71
C VAL A 182 10.01 -4.92 15.95
N THR A 183 9.37 -5.98 15.43
CA THR A 183 7.95 -6.22 15.67
C THR A 183 7.67 -6.49 17.16
N LEU A 184 8.47 -7.34 17.81
CA LEU A 184 8.32 -7.63 19.26
C LEU A 184 8.54 -6.37 20.11
N GLN A 185 9.58 -5.59 19.82
CA GLN A 185 9.84 -4.31 20.47
C GLN A 185 8.66 -3.35 20.33
N THR A 186 8.18 -3.17 19.11
CA THR A 186 7.04 -2.28 18.83
C THR A 186 5.76 -2.71 19.57
N VAL A 187 5.47 -4.02 19.59
CA VAL A 187 4.31 -4.54 20.33
C VAL A 187 4.40 -4.23 21.81
N ALA A 188 5.58 -4.43 22.41
CA ALA A 188 5.80 -4.20 23.84
C ALA A 188 5.77 -2.69 24.17
N GLU A 189 6.53 -1.86 23.45
CA GLU A 189 6.67 -0.42 23.70
C GLU A 189 5.34 0.33 23.49
N GLU A 190 4.66 0.05 22.38
CA GLU A 190 3.37 0.67 22.05
C GLU A 190 2.20 0.04 22.79
N ARG A 191 2.41 -1.09 23.50
CA ARG A 191 1.38 -1.89 24.15
C ARG A 191 0.26 -2.22 23.17
N CYS A 192 0.63 -2.77 22.01
CA CYS A 192 -0.32 -3.15 20.98
C CYS A 192 -1.29 -4.22 21.53
N THR A 193 -2.57 -4.06 21.24
CA THR A 193 -3.62 -5.00 21.65
C THR A 193 -3.93 -6.03 20.57
N GLY A 194 -3.48 -5.78 19.35
CA GLY A 194 -3.62 -6.70 18.23
C GLY A 194 -2.35 -6.80 17.40
N LEU A 195 -2.15 -7.96 16.78
CA LEU A 195 -1.01 -8.23 15.92
C LEU A 195 -1.44 -9.05 14.69
N HIS A 196 -1.11 -8.56 13.50
CA HIS A 196 -1.25 -9.30 12.25
C HIS A 196 0.05 -10.01 11.87
N GLY A 197 -0.07 -11.15 11.18
CA GLY A 197 1.08 -11.83 10.63
C GLY A 197 0.72 -13.06 9.80
N VAL A 198 1.65 -13.50 8.97
CA VAL A 198 1.57 -14.82 8.36
C VAL A 198 2.21 -15.86 9.29
N PRO A 199 1.90 -17.17 9.18
CA PRO A 199 2.42 -18.19 10.09
C PRO A 199 3.95 -18.12 10.28
N THR A 200 4.70 -17.93 9.19
CA THR A 200 6.18 -17.83 9.26
C THR A 200 6.69 -16.62 10.04
N MET A 201 5.92 -15.49 10.06
CA MET A 201 6.26 -14.32 10.87
C MET A 201 6.11 -14.64 12.36
N PHE A 202 5.05 -15.32 12.77
CA PHE A 202 4.86 -15.73 14.17
C PHE A 202 5.92 -16.74 14.60
N ILE A 203 6.27 -17.70 13.75
CA ILE A 203 7.36 -18.66 14.04
C ILE A 203 8.66 -17.89 14.26
N ALA A 204 9.04 -16.98 13.36
CA ALA A 204 10.27 -16.20 13.48
C ALA A 204 10.30 -15.32 14.75
N GLN A 205 9.16 -14.80 15.19
CA GLN A 205 9.06 -14.06 16.45
C GLN A 205 9.22 -14.99 17.66
N MET A 206 8.53 -16.14 17.69
CA MET A 206 8.58 -17.09 18.81
C MET A 206 9.95 -17.77 18.95
N GLU A 207 10.68 -17.97 17.85
CA GLU A 207 12.03 -18.54 17.83
C GLU A 207 13.11 -17.50 18.07
N HIS A 208 12.77 -16.20 18.14
CA HIS A 208 13.77 -15.16 18.38
C HIS A 208 14.37 -15.30 19.78
N PRO A 209 15.71 -15.23 19.94
CA PRO A 209 16.37 -15.42 21.25
C PRO A 209 15.84 -14.50 22.36
N GLU A 210 15.45 -13.28 21.98
CA GLU A 210 14.93 -12.27 22.92
C GLU A 210 13.41 -12.33 23.11
N PHE A 211 12.70 -13.30 22.51
CA PHE A 211 11.22 -13.35 22.57
C PHE A 211 10.68 -13.20 24.01
N ARG A 212 11.34 -13.87 24.96
CA ARG A 212 10.89 -13.89 26.37
C ARG A 212 11.21 -12.59 27.15
N SER A 213 11.98 -11.68 26.56
CA SER A 213 12.31 -10.40 27.20
C SER A 213 11.25 -9.31 26.97
N PHE A 214 10.28 -9.56 26.10
CA PHE A 214 9.21 -8.61 25.77
C PHE A 214 7.91 -8.90 26.52
N ASP A 215 7.30 -7.86 27.07
CA ASP A 215 5.94 -7.93 27.62
C ASP A 215 4.89 -7.85 26.50
N LEU A 216 4.36 -9.01 26.13
CA LEU A 216 3.30 -9.14 25.11
C LEU A 216 1.91 -9.33 25.72
N SER A 217 1.76 -9.10 27.02
CA SER A 217 0.50 -9.35 27.75
C SER A 217 -0.68 -8.46 27.32
N SER A 218 -0.41 -7.37 26.61
CA SER A 218 -1.42 -6.51 26.03
C SER A 218 -2.16 -7.12 24.83
N LEU A 219 -1.54 -8.10 24.15
CA LEU A 219 -2.15 -8.74 22.98
C LEU A 219 -3.40 -9.54 23.35
N ARG A 220 -4.51 -9.27 22.68
CA ARG A 220 -5.80 -9.95 22.85
C ARG A 220 -6.42 -10.45 21.54
N THR A 221 -5.99 -9.92 20.40
CA THR A 221 -6.60 -10.20 19.08
C THR A 221 -5.56 -10.10 17.95
N GLY A 222 -5.97 -10.47 16.76
CA GLY A 222 -5.17 -10.38 15.55
C GLY A 222 -5.61 -11.39 14.51
N ILE A 223 -4.94 -11.40 13.37
CA ILE A 223 -5.19 -12.35 12.30
C ILE A 223 -3.88 -13.03 11.92
N MET A 224 -3.91 -14.35 11.84
CA MET A 224 -2.88 -15.17 11.23
C MET A 224 -3.43 -15.77 9.94
N ALA A 225 -2.93 -15.33 8.79
CA ALA A 225 -3.40 -15.79 7.48
C ALA A 225 -2.28 -15.72 6.43
N GLY A 226 -2.52 -16.27 5.25
CA GLY A 226 -1.56 -16.17 4.15
C GLY A 226 -0.38 -17.14 4.29
N ALA A 227 -0.66 -18.42 4.45
CA ALA A 227 0.34 -19.49 4.48
C ALA A 227 0.89 -19.79 3.07
#